data_851c08a18c93620edb1d167a609edfdc
#
_entry.id   851c08a18c93620edb1d167a609edfdc
#
_cell.length_a   1.000
_cell.length_b   1.000
_cell.length_c   1.000
_cell.angle_alpha   90.00
_cell.angle_beta   90.00
_cell.angle_gamma   90.00
#
_symmetry.space_group_name_H-M   'P 1'
#
loop_
_entity.id
_entity.type
_entity.pdbx_description
1 polymer ?
#
loop_
_entity_poly.entity_id
_entity_poly.type
_entity_poly.pdbx_seq_one_letter_code
_entity_poly.pdbx_strand_id
1 'polypeptide(L)'
;MESAIKNSLLPKDVFRHDAAARADIAIVMGSSDPEHLRQRIAAGVALFKAGMVPKLIVCGDGRDKDPQQKSEAERMKEIAVKAGVPETSIITEDTGHDPIESAKECGRLLKSDASFQSVKTAFLVSSAWHLLRMFIVMKRYVPNRVTLYCHAATAGVTASNWQTTPQNRAIVENELRLIEKLLKTGFSLR
;
A
#
# COMPACT_ATOMS: atom_id res chain seq x y z
N MET A 1 4.81 36.03 -11.16
CA MET A 1 4.83 35.24 -12.42
C MET A 1 5.04 33.80 -12.04
N GLU A 2 3.96 33.11 -11.70
CA GLU A 2 3.95 31.67 -11.39
C GLU A 2 3.40 30.95 -12.61
N SER A 3 4.28 30.50 -13.49
CA SER A 3 3.93 29.44 -14.44
C SER A 3 4.10 28.10 -13.74
N ALA A 4 3.18 27.78 -12.84
CA ALA A 4 3.02 26.40 -12.40
C ALA A 4 2.56 25.59 -13.62
N ILE A 5 3.48 24.88 -14.23
CA ILE A 5 3.17 23.77 -15.15
C ILE A 5 2.30 22.82 -14.34
N LYS A 6 0.99 22.93 -14.49
CA LYS A 6 0.05 21.87 -14.13
C LYS A 6 0.34 20.72 -15.06
N ASN A 7 1.32 19.89 -14.72
CA ASN A 7 1.36 18.53 -15.24
C ASN A 7 0.12 17.83 -14.68
N SER A 8 -0.98 17.87 -15.44
CA SER A 8 -2.14 17.07 -15.11
C SER A 8 -1.70 15.61 -15.19
N LEU A 9 -1.89 14.88 -14.08
CA LEU A 9 -1.66 13.43 -14.08
C LEU A 9 -2.51 12.78 -15.17
N LEU A 10 -1.92 11.88 -15.90
CA LEU A 10 -2.61 11.07 -16.89
C LEU A 10 -3.03 9.73 -16.24
N PRO A 11 -4.09 9.06 -16.73
CA PRO A 11 -4.51 7.77 -16.19
C PRO A 11 -3.41 6.72 -16.09
N LYS A 12 -2.44 6.71 -17.01
CA LYS A 12 -1.28 5.80 -16.95
C LYS A 12 -0.36 6.05 -15.76
N ASP A 13 -0.35 7.27 -15.22
CA ASP A 13 0.57 7.67 -14.14
C ASP A 13 0.18 7.07 -12.78
N VAL A 14 -1.06 6.55 -12.64
CA VAL A 14 -1.48 5.88 -11.41
C VAL A 14 -0.75 4.54 -11.18
N PHE A 15 -0.22 3.93 -12.27
CA PHE A 15 0.47 2.65 -12.24
C PHE A 15 1.95 2.85 -11.91
N ARG A 16 2.27 2.79 -10.62
CA ARG A 16 3.65 2.88 -10.15
C ARG A 16 4.17 1.50 -9.77
N HIS A 17 5.35 1.17 -10.27
CA HIS A 17 6.10 -0.01 -9.86
C HIS A 17 7.59 0.29 -9.91
N ASP A 18 8.27 0.08 -8.80
CA ASP A 18 9.69 0.38 -8.66
C ASP A 18 10.50 -0.92 -8.69
N ALA A 19 11.58 -0.96 -9.45
CA ALA A 19 12.49 -2.09 -9.46
C ALA A 19 13.41 -2.02 -8.24
N ALA A 20 13.26 -2.97 -7.32
CA ALA A 20 14.17 -3.16 -6.19
C ALA A 20 14.35 -4.65 -5.90
N ALA A 21 15.57 -5.06 -5.58
CA ALA A 21 15.88 -6.47 -5.35
C ALA A 21 15.53 -6.91 -3.92
N ARG A 22 15.62 -6.01 -2.94
CA ARG A 22 15.35 -6.28 -1.51
C ARG A 22 14.92 -5.02 -0.80
N ALA A 23 14.22 -5.20 0.33
CA ALA A 23 13.93 -4.15 1.29
C ALA A 23 13.96 -4.73 2.72
N ASP A 24 14.04 -3.85 3.72
CA ASP A 24 14.07 -4.27 5.13
C ASP A 24 12.71 -4.80 5.60
N ILE A 25 11.61 -4.31 4.98
CA ILE A 25 10.25 -4.75 5.28
C ILE A 25 9.35 -4.63 4.04
N ALA A 26 8.18 -5.28 4.08
CA ALA A 26 7.06 -4.94 3.17
C ALA A 26 5.86 -4.45 3.98
N ILE A 27 5.24 -3.36 3.54
CA ILE A 27 4.00 -2.80 4.07
C ILE A 27 2.89 -3.16 3.09
N VAL A 28 1.96 -4.02 3.51
CA VAL A 28 0.87 -4.53 2.68
C VAL A 28 -0.43 -3.86 3.07
N MET A 29 -1.01 -3.11 2.14
CA MET A 29 -2.25 -2.37 2.37
C MET A 29 -3.47 -3.28 2.26
N GLY A 30 -4.38 -3.16 3.22
CA GLY A 30 -5.64 -3.87 3.24
C GLY A 30 -6.62 -3.41 2.15
N SER A 31 -7.76 -4.08 2.08
CA SER A 31 -8.86 -3.75 1.18
C SER A 31 -10.17 -4.32 1.72
N SER A 32 -11.23 -3.52 1.64
CA SER A 32 -12.58 -4.00 1.92
C SER A 32 -13.09 -5.01 0.87
N ASP A 33 -12.52 -5.00 -0.32
CA ASP A 33 -12.76 -6.04 -1.34
C ASP A 33 -11.91 -7.27 -1.00
N PRO A 34 -12.55 -8.45 -0.75
CA PRO A 34 -11.83 -9.65 -0.34
C PRO A 34 -10.86 -10.18 -1.40
N GLU A 35 -11.14 -9.96 -2.68
CA GLU A 35 -10.26 -10.41 -3.75
C GLU A 35 -9.02 -9.54 -3.83
N HIS A 36 -9.16 -8.21 -3.79
CA HIS A 36 -8.03 -7.30 -3.70
C HIS A 36 -7.18 -7.56 -2.47
N LEU A 37 -7.79 -7.82 -1.31
CA LEU A 37 -7.09 -8.18 -0.08
C LEU A 37 -6.22 -9.43 -0.29
N ARG A 38 -6.81 -10.52 -0.84
CA ARG A 38 -6.07 -11.76 -1.13
C ARG A 38 -4.89 -11.53 -2.05
N GLN A 39 -5.08 -10.76 -3.13
CA GLN A 39 -4.03 -10.46 -4.10
C GLN A 39 -2.88 -9.68 -3.50
N ARG A 40 -3.17 -8.68 -2.67
CA ARG A 40 -2.16 -7.84 -2.01
C ARG A 40 -1.34 -8.66 -1.02
N ILE A 41 -1.98 -9.45 -0.16
CA ILE A 41 -1.23 -10.28 0.78
C ILE A 41 -0.45 -11.39 0.08
N ALA A 42 -0.96 -11.96 -1.01
CA ALA A 42 -0.22 -12.93 -1.81
C ALA A 42 1.08 -12.34 -2.39
N ALA A 43 1.06 -11.08 -2.85
CA ALA A 43 2.25 -10.38 -3.30
C ALA A 43 3.25 -10.15 -2.14
N GLY A 44 2.78 -9.76 -0.95
CA GLY A 44 3.63 -9.63 0.24
C GLY A 44 4.28 -10.97 0.65
N VAL A 45 3.50 -12.06 0.64
CA VAL A 45 4.00 -13.42 0.90
C VAL A 45 5.04 -13.85 -0.13
N ALA A 46 4.83 -13.52 -1.41
CA ALA A 46 5.80 -13.82 -2.46
C ALA A 46 7.14 -13.11 -2.23
N LEU A 47 7.13 -11.83 -1.85
CA LEU A 47 8.33 -11.08 -1.46
C LEU A 47 9.05 -11.74 -0.28
N PHE A 48 8.32 -12.17 0.75
CA PHE A 48 8.89 -12.85 1.91
C PHE A 48 9.52 -14.19 1.52
N LYS A 49 8.81 -15.04 0.78
CA LYS A 49 9.29 -16.37 0.34
C LYS A 49 10.50 -16.28 -0.59
N ALA A 50 10.58 -15.23 -1.40
CA ALA A 50 11.74 -14.96 -2.26
C ALA A 50 12.95 -14.40 -1.47
N GLY A 51 12.83 -14.22 -0.15
CA GLY A 51 13.88 -13.63 0.69
C GLY A 51 14.14 -12.16 0.38
N MET A 52 13.21 -11.48 -0.27
CA MET A 52 13.32 -10.06 -0.60
C MET A 52 13.00 -9.16 0.60
N VAL A 53 12.25 -9.66 1.57
CA VAL A 53 11.97 -9.01 2.85
C VAL A 53 11.96 -10.01 4.00
N PRO A 54 12.47 -9.67 5.20
CA PRO A 54 12.40 -10.52 6.38
C PRO A 54 11.11 -10.36 7.20
N LYS A 55 10.33 -9.29 6.98
CA LYS A 55 9.13 -8.96 7.76
C LYS A 55 8.04 -8.34 6.91
N LEU A 56 6.79 -8.56 7.32
CA LEU A 56 5.60 -7.92 6.76
C LEU A 56 4.93 -7.04 7.82
N ILE A 57 4.53 -5.83 7.45
CA ILE A 57 3.50 -5.06 8.16
C ILE A 57 2.25 -5.16 7.31
N VAL A 58 1.15 -5.64 7.89
CA VAL A 58 -0.16 -5.74 7.22
C VAL A 58 -1.09 -4.71 7.83
N CYS A 59 -1.68 -3.84 7.00
CA CYS A 59 -2.40 -2.64 7.44
C CYS A 59 -3.84 -2.64 6.98
N GLY A 60 -4.74 -2.25 7.87
CA GLY A 60 -6.15 -1.97 7.59
C GLY A 60 -7.08 -2.51 8.66
N ASP A 61 -8.01 -1.67 9.10
CA ASP A 61 -9.05 -2.06 10.06
C ASP A 61 -10.24 -2.71 9.32
N GLY A 62 -10.98 -1.95 8.52
CA GLY A 62 -12.12 -2.45 7.75
C GLY A 62 -13.31 -2.93 8.59
N ARG A 63 -13.36 -2.60 9.90
CA ARG A 63 -14.44 -2.99 10.85
C ARG A 63 -15.56 -1.96 10.97
N ASP A 64 -15.57 -0.93 10.12
CA ASP A 64 -16.57 0.16 10.18
C ASP A 64 -18.02 -0.34 10.10
N LYS A 65 -18.25 -1.49 9.46
CA LYS A 65 -19.57 -2.09 9.25
C LYS A 65 -19.93 -3.11 10.30
N ASP A 66 -18.95 -3.72 10.95
CA ASP A 66 -19.15 -4.73 11.99
C ASP A 66 -17.91 -4.84 12.89
N PRO A 67 -17.91 -4.20 14.06
CA PRO A 67 -16.80 -4.23 15.00
C PRO A 67 -16.44 -5.62 15.54
N GLN A 68 -17.33 -6.62 15.38
CA GLN A 68 -17.07 -8.00 15.80
C GLN A 68 -16.31 -8.81 14.76
N GLN A 69 -16.19 -8.30 13.53
CA GLN A 69 -15.40 -8.95 12.49
C GLN A 69 -13.91 -8.74 12.71
N LYS A 70 -13.12 -9.69 12.17
CA LYS A 70 -11.67 -9.52 12.09
C LYS A 70 -11.32 -8.35 11.19
N SER A 71 -10.32 -7.57 11.59
CA SER A 71 -9.77 -6.51 10.77
C SER A 71 -9.22 -7.04 9.45
N GLU A 72 -9.01 -6.15 8.49
CA GLU A 72 -8.33 -6.49 7.23
C GLU A 72 -6.91 -7.01 7.50
N ALA A 73 -6.20 -6.38 8.44
CA ALA A 73 -4.86 -6.79 8.87
C ALA A 73 -4.85 -8.19 9.50
N GLU A 74 -5.80 -8.52 10.38
CA GLU A 74 -5.93 -9.85 10.97
C GLU A 74 -6.21 -10.91 9.91
N ARG A 75 -7.10 -10.63 8.96
CA ARG A 75 -7.39 -11.55 7.84
C ARG A 75 -6.16 -11.77 6.97
N MET A 76 -5.40 -10.71 6.66
CA MET A 76 -4.15 -10.82 5.91
C MET A 76 -3.10 -11.63 6.67
N LYS A 77 -2.96 -11.42 7.99
CA LYS A 77 -2.07 -12.20 8.85
C LYS A 77 -2.39 -13.68 8.79
N GLU A 78 -3.67 -14.06 8.92
CA GLU A 78 -4.09 -15.47 8.83
C GLU A 78 -3.74 -16.11 7.47
N ILE A 79 -3.95 -15.37 6.37
CA ILE A 79 -3.60 -15.84 5.03
C ILE A 79 -2.10 -16.04 4.92
N ALA A 80 -1.29 -15.10 5.41
CA ALA A 80 0.16 -15.19 5.36
C ALA A 80 0.70 -16.35 6.20
N VAL A 81 0.18 -16.54 7.42
CA VAL A 81 0.57 -17.68 8.28
C VAL A 81 0.22 -19.03 7.62
N LYS A 82 -0.99 -19.16 7.07
CA LYS A 82 -1.40 -20.35 6.31
C LYS A 82 -0.52 -20.60 5.09
N ALA A 83 0.02 -19.54 4.51
CA ALA A 83 0.98 -19.62 3.41
C ALA A 83 2.42 -19.92 3.86
N GLY A 84 2.68 -20.07 5.16
CA GLY A 84 3.99 -20.46 5.70
C GLY A 84 4.90 -19.30 6.09
N VAL A 85 4.37 -18.06 6.21
CA VAL A 85 5.11 -16.95 6.82
C VAL A 85 5.05 -17.12 8.34
N PRO A 86 6.19 -17.13 9.07
CA PRO A 86 6.18 -17.20 10.53
C PRO A 86 5.39 -16.04 11.14
N GLU A 87 4.55 -16.33 12.12
CA GLU A 87 3.72 -15.30 12.78
C GLU A 87 4.57 -14.17 13.37
N THR A 88 5.75 -14.49 13.90
CA THR A 88 6.72 -13.53 14.43
C THR A 88 7.32 -12.59 13.39
N SER A 89 7.15 -12.90 12.10
CA SER A 89 7.56 -12.04 10.97
C SER A 89 6.44 -11.16 10.45
N ILE A 90 5.25 -11.18 11.09
CA ILE A 90 4.10 -10.40 10.66
C ILE A 90 3.68 -9.46 11.78
N ILE A 91 3.59 -8.18 11.48
CA ILE A 91 3.09 -7.13 12.36
C ILE A 91 1.75 -6.64 11.80
N THR A 92 0.73 -6.57 12.65
CA THR A 92 -0.57 -6.02 12.28
C THR A 92 -0.67 -4.55 12.68
N GLU A 93 -1.15 -3.73 11.76
CA GLU A 93 -1.66 -2.39 12.00
C GLU A 93 -3.16 -2.41 11.68
N ASP A 94 -4.01 -2.43 12.69
CA ASP A 94 -5.46 -2.63 12.59
C ASP A 94 -6.27 -1.50 13.24
N THR A 95 -5.68 -0.31 13.34
CA THR A 95 -6.29 0.87 13.95
C THR A 95 -6.68 1.95 12.95
N GLY A 96 -6.07 1.94 11.76
CA GLY A 96 -6.38 2.90 10.70
C GLY A 96 -7.65 2.52 9.93
N HIS A 97 -8.70 3.36 10.04
CA HIS A 97 -9.99 3.14 9.36
C HIS A 97 -9.97 3.52 7.88
N ASP A 98 -9.02 4.34 7.47
CA ASP A 98 -8.84 4.75 6.08
C ASP A 98 -7.35 4.73 5.65
N PRO A 99 -7.05 4.87 4.35
CA PRO A 99 -5.66 4.85 3.87
C PRO A 99 -4.74 5.90 4.50
N ILE A 100 -5.27 7.06 4.93
CA ILE A 100 -4.49 8.12 5.55
C ILE A 100 -4.17 7.75 7.00
N GLU A 101 -5.14 7.23 7.72
CA GLU A 101 -4.96 6.77 9.10
C GLU A 101 -4.00 5.57 9.16
N SER A 102 -4.18 4.56 8.31
CA SER A 102 -3.23 3.45 8.21
C SER A 102 -1.80 3.91 7.93
N ALA A 103 -1.64 4.93 7.07
CA ALA A 103 -0.30 5.49 6.82
C ALA A 103 0.27 6.25 8.02
N LYS A 104 -0.56 6.95 8.79
CA LYS A 104 -0.13 7.60 10.05
C LYS A 104 0.34 6.57 11.05
N GLU A 105 -0.44 5.50 11.25
CA GLU A 105 -0.10 4.46 12.21
C GLU A 105 1.14 3.65 11.79
N CYS A 106 1.28 3.29 10.52
CA CYS A 106 2.54 2.74 10.00
C CYS A 106 3.71 3.68 10.24
N GLY A 107 3.52 4.97 9.98
CA GLY A 107 4.54 5.99 10.27
C GLY A 107 4.90 6.06 11.75
N ARG A 108 3.92 5.94 12.65
CA ARG A 108 4.12 5.89 14.10
C ARG A 108 4.89 4.64 14.50
N LEU A 109 4.50 3.46 14.02
CA LEU A 109 5.23 2.21 14.28
C LEU A 109 6.70 2.33 13.86
N LEU A 110 6.98 2.81 12.66
CA LEU A 110 8.33 2.98 12.14
C LEU A 110 9.16 4.03 12.90
N LYS A 111 8.52 4.99 13.59
CA LYS A 111 9.19 6.01 14.40
C LYS A 111 9.44 5.57 15.83
N SER A 112 8.47 4.90 16.45
CA SER A 112 8.42 4.71 17.90
C SER A 112 8.86 3.33 18.35
N ASP A 113 8.71 2.30 17.53
CA ASP A 113 9.08 0.93 17.88
C ASP A 113 10.58 0.72 17.60
N ALA A 114 11.30 0.31 18.65
CA ALA A 114 12.75 0.06 18.59
C ALA A 114 13.12 -0.97 17.51
N SER A 115 12.26 -1.95 17.23
CA SER A 115 12.50 -2.99 16.23
C SER A 115 12.56 -2.46 14.79
N PHE A 116 12.06 -1.23 14.53
CA PHE A 116 12.06 -0.60 13.22
C PHE A 116 13.04 0.56 13.05
N GLN A 117 13.85 0.88 14.09
CA GLN A 117 14.78 2.01 14.02
C GLN A 117 15.85 1.83 12.94
N SER A 118 16.25 0.59 12.66
CA SER A 118 17.23 0.25 11.61
C SER A 118 16.64 0.22 10.19
N VAL A 119 15.30 0.26 10.03
CA VAL A 119 14.65 0.19 8.73
C VAL A 119 14.99 1.40 7.88
N LYS A 120 15.52 1.16 6.68
CA LYS A 120 15.92 2.16 5.68
C LYS A 120 15.11 2.02 4.38
N THR A 121 14.56 0.83 4.12
CA THR A 121 13.84 0.52 2.88
C THR A 121 12.57 -0.26 3.17
N ALA A 122 11.50 0.02 2.43
CA ALA A 122 10.26 -0.72 2.51
C ALA A 122 9.61 -0.89 1.15
N PHE A 123 9.14 -2.09 0.84
CA PHE A 123 8.15 -2.26 -0.23
C PHE A 123 6.78 -1.79 0.25
N LEU A 124 6.12 -0.96 -0.54
CA LEU A 124 4.72 -0.62 -0.38
C LEU A 124 3.92 -1.49 -1.35
N VAL A 125 3.13 -2.42 -0.81
CA VAL A 125 2.39 -3.42 -1.59
C VAL A 125 0.92 -3.07 -1.62
N SER A 126 0.36 -2.92 -2.81
CA SER A 126 -1.07 -2.67 -3.05
C SER A 126 -1.47 -3.09 -4.46
N SER A 127 -2.76 -2.94 -4.81
CA SER A 127 -3.22 -3.08 -6.19
C SER A 127 -2.53 -2.07 -7.10
N ALA A 128 -2.18 -2.45 -8.32
CA ALA A 128 -1.40 -1.62 -9.23
C ALA A 128 -1.98 -0.21 -9.44
N TRP A 129 -3.29 -0.12 -9.60
CA TRP A 129 -4.00 1.14 -9.79
C TRP A 129 -4.06 2.02 -8.53
N HIS A 130 -3.82 1.45 -7.34
CA HIS A 130 -3.90 2.15 -6.05
C HIS A 130 -2.55 2.64 -5.52
N LEU A 131 -1.44 2.15 -6.09
CA LEU A 131 -0.10 2.35 -5.54
C LEU A 131 0.36 3.81 -5.53
N LEU A 132 0.07 4.59 -6.58
CA LEU A 132 0.49 6.00 -6.59
C LEU A 132 -0.16 6.78 -5.44
N ARG A 133 -1.47 6.60 -5.21
CA ARG A 133 -2.15 7.29 -4.09
C ARG A 133 -1.58 6.86 -2.75
N MET A 134 -1.38 5.58 -2.55
CA MET A 134 -0.78 5.07 -1.32
C MET A 134 0.65 5.55 -1.12
N PHE A 135 1.45 5.64 -2.19
CA PHE A 135 2.80 6.20 -2.11
C PHE A 135 2.78 7.66 -1.65
N ILE A 136 1.92 8.50 -2.22
CA ILE A 136 1.77 9.90 -1.84
C ILE A 136 1.40 10.03 -0.35
N VAL A 137 0.46 9.21 0.11
CA VAL A 137 -0.01 9.23 1.49
C VAL A 137 1.08 8.72 2.44
N MET A 138 1.66 7.55 2.15
CA MET A 138 2.70 6.94 3.01
C MET A 138 3.93 7.82 3.12
N LYS A 139 4.36 8.45 2.03
CA LYS A 139 5.54 9.34 2.03
C LYS A 139 5.42 10.51 3.01
N ARG A 140 4.21 10.99 3.29
CA ARG A 140 3.97 12.07 4.26
C ARG A 140 4.23 11.65 5.71
N TYR A 141 3.97 10.39 6.05
CA TYR A 141 3.96 9.94 7.44
C TYR A 141 5.14 9.03 7.79
N VAL A 142 5.64 8.27 6.83
CA VAL A 142 6.82 7.41 7.00
C VAL A 142 8.06 8.27 7.26
N PRO A 143 8.96 7.87 8.18
CA PRO A 143 10.19 8.63 8.45
C PRO A 143 11.02 8.86 7.20
N ASN A 144 11.62 10.04 7.05
CA ASN A 144 12.45 10.41 5.89
C ASN A 144 13.64 9.47 5.64
N ARG A 145 14.10 8.74 6.67
CA ARG A 145 15.14 7.72 6.54
C ARG A 145 14.72 6.49 5.75
N VAL A 146 13.41 6.29 5.53
CA VAL A 146 12.86 5.10 4.87
C VAL A 146 12.52 5.42 3.42
N THR A 147 13.20 4.75 2.51
CA THR A 147 12.88 4.78 1.08
C THR A 147 11.74 3.78 0.79
N LEU A 148 10.69 4.25 0.14
CA LEU A 148 9.56 3.42 -0.27
C LEU A 148 9.72 2.97 -1.72
N TYR A 149 9.57 1.68 -1.98
CA TYR A 149 9.49 1.06 -3.30
C TYR A 149 8.09 0.52 -3.54
N CYS A 150 7.41 0.98 -4.56
CA CYS A 150 6.09 0.48 -4.93
C CYS A 150 6.18 -0.91 -5.54
N HIS A 151 5.44 -1.87 -5.00
CA HIS A 151 5.34 -3.23 -5.51
C HIS A 151 3.87 -3.60 -5.76
N ALA A 152 3.51 -3.72 -7.04
CA ALA A 152 2.14 -4.00 -7.45
C ALA A 152 1.77 -5.47 -7.22
N ALA A 153 0.62 -5.73 -6.62
CA ALA A 153 -0.05 -7.01 -6.78
C ALA A 153 -0.42 -7.20 -8.26
N THR A 154 -0.05 -8.35 -8.82
CA THR A 154 -0.06 -8.58 -10.28
C THR A 154 -1.44 -8.87 -10.86
N ALA A 155 -2.46 -9.08 -10.03
CA ALA A 155 -3.81 -9.38 -10.46
C ALA A 155 -4.72 -8.14 -10.44
N GLY A 156 -5.84 -8.21 -11.16
CA GLY A 156 -6.82 -7.14 -11.26
C GLY A 156 -6.50 -6.11 -12.35
N VAL A 157 -6.77 -4.83 -12.08
CA VAL A 157 -6.56 -3.73 -13.04
C VAL A 157 -5.10 -3.30 -13.03
N THR A 158 -4.47 -3.35 -14.20
CA THR A 158 -3.04 -3.08 -14.42
C THR A 158 -2.85 -2.08 -15.55
N ALA A 159 -1.61 -1.61 -15.75
CA ALA A 159 -1.25 -0.72 -16.85
C ALA A 159 -1.56 -1.31 -18.24
N SER A 160 -1.56 -2.66 -18.37
CA SER A 160 -1.80 -3.33 -19.65
C SER A 160 -3.29 -3.57 -19.96
N ASN A 161 -4.18 -3.56 -18.94
CA ASN A 161 -5.58 -3.94 -19.13
C ASN A 161 -6.61 -2.88 -18.69
N TRP A 162 -6.19 -1.75 -18.14
CA TRP A 162 -7.12 -0.75 -17.59
C TRP A 162 -8.11 -0.18 -18.63
N GLN A 163 -7.74 -0.20 -19.92
CA GLN A 163 -8.59 0.30 -21.01
C GLN A 163 -9.53 -0.76 -21.60
N THR A 164 -9.38 -2.03 -21.23
CA THR A 164 -10.07 -3.14 -21.89
C THR A 164 -11.58 -3.20 -21.60
N THR A 165 -12.00 -2.71 -20.44
CA THR A 165 -13.42 -2.68 -20.05
C THR A 165 -13.84 -1.32 -19.51
N PRO A 166 -15.12 -0.93 -19.59
CA PRO A 166 -15.62 0.28 -18.93
C PRO A 166 -15.38 0.29 -17.43
N GLN A 167 -15.49 -0.87 -16.78
CA GLN A 167 -15.27 -1.03 -15.34
C GLN A 167 -13.81 -0.72 -14.95
N ASN A 168 -12.85 -1.26 -15.69
CA ASN A 168 -11.43 -1.01 -15.46
C ASN A 168 -11.11 0.47 -15.65
N ARG A 169 -11.66 1.12 -16.69
CA ARG A 169 -11.49 2.56 -16.92
C ARG A 169 -12.05 3.37 -15.76
N ALA A 170 -13.25 3.06 -15.29
CA ALA A 170 -13.88 3.75 -14.19
C ALA A 170 -13.06 3.68 -12.88
N ILE A 171 -12.42 2.54 -12.60
CA ILE A 171 -11.52 2.38 -11.44
C ILE A 171 -10.35 3.36 -11.54
N VAL A 172 -9.68 3.41 -12.68
CA VAL A 172 -8.49 4.26 -12.87
C VAL A 172 -8.85 5.75 -12.87
N GLU A 173 -9.95 6.13 -13.53
CA GLU A 173 -10.43 7.50 -13.55
C GLU A 173 -10.86 7.97 -12.15
N ASN A 174 -11.49 7.10 -11.37
CA ASN A 174 -11.83 7.41 -9.98
C ASN A 174 -10.58 7.61 -9.14
N GLU A 175 -9.59 6.74 -9.29
CA GLU A 175 -8.34 6.84 -8.54
C GLU A 175 -7.59 8.13 -8.88
N LEU A 176 -7.55 8.51 -10.15
CA LEU A 176 -6.97 9.78 -10.58
C LEU A 176 -7.66 10.98 -9.91
N ARG A 177 -8.99 11.00 -9.87
CA ARG A 177 -9.76 12.06 -9.17
C ARG A 177 -9.43 12.11 -7.67
N LEU A 178 -9.27 10.95 -7.02
CA LEU A 178 -8.89 10.89 -5.60
C LEU A 178 -7.47 11.41 -5.37
N ILE A 179 -6.52 11.11 -6.26
CA ILE A 179 -5.15 11.66 -6.21
C ILE A 179 -5.18 13.18 -6.39
N GLU A 180 -5.89 13.69 -7.38
CA GLU A 180 -6.02 15.14 -7.60
C GLU A 180 -6.63 15.86 -6.38
N LYS A 181 -7.66 15.26 -5.76
CA LYS A 181 -8.24 15.77 -4.52
C LYS A 181 -7.20 15.79 -3.40
N LEU A 182 -6.44 14.72 -3.24
CA LEU A 182 -5.40 14.59 -2.22
C LEU A 182 -4.30 15.66 -2.39
N LEU A 183 -3.85 15.90 -3.62
CA LEU A 183 -2.83 16.92 -3.92
C LEU A 183 -3.31 18.35 -3.57
N LYS A 184 -4.61 18.62 -3.73
CA LYS A 184 -5.20 19.91 -3.33
C LYS A 184 -5.20 20.14 -1.80
N THR A 185 -5.05 19.08 -1.00
CA THR A 185 -4.99 19.16 0.48
C THR A 185 -3.56 19.20 1.03
N GLY A 186 -2.57 19.50 0.19
CA GLY A 186 -1.18 19.69 0.59
C GLY A 186 -0.33 18.42 0.62
N PHE A 187 -0.80 17.32 0.05
CA PHE A 187 0.04 16.17 -0.24
C PHE A 187 0.87 16.43 -1.51
N SER A 188 1.99 15.72 -1.67
CA SER A 188 2.94 15.94 -2.77
C SER A 188 3.34 14.64 -3.44
N LEU A 189 3.59 14.72 -4.76
CA LEU A 189 4.17 13.64 -5.56
C LEU A 189 5.68 13.46 -5.33
N ARG A 190 6.36 14.46 -4.73
CA ARG A 190 7.82 14.53 -4.52
C ARG A 190 8.24 13.97 -3.19
#